data_099ddb3f80e41df2b7600f1d19d1a846
#
_entry.id   099ddb3f80e41df2b7600f1d19d1a846
#
_cell.length_a   1.000
_cell.length_b   1.000
_cell.length_c   1.000
_cell.angle_alpha   90.00
_cell.angle_beta   90.00
_cell.angle_gamma   90.00
#
_symmetry.space_group_name_H-M   'P 1'
#
loop_
_entity.id
_entity.type
_entity.pdbx_description
1 polymer ?
#
loop_
_entity_poly.entity_id
_entity_poly.type
_entity_poly.pdbx_seq_one_letter_code
_entity_poly.pdbx_strand_id
1 'polypeptide(L)'
;MLKDKTLTYISLFSCAGVGCFGFKKAGFECIATNELIERRLNVQKYNNKCRFESGYICDDITTDETKNKIFKEIDRWKELGNDRVDVLIATPPCQGMSVANHKKAENEIVRNSLVVESVHLIQKVAPRFFIFENVAAFMKTGCTAPDGTVKAIGDVVYEELSDKYIIVSRILNFKNYGSNSSRTRT
;
A
#
# COMPACT_ATOMS: atom_id res chain seq x y z
N MET A 1 -26.08 -21.42 -7.95
CA MET A 1 -25.81 -19.97 -7.98
C MET A 1 -24.39 -19.76 -7.47
N LEU A 2 -23.49 -19.32 -8.31
CA LEU A 2 -22.16 -18.85 -7.87
C LEU A 2 -22.42 -17.65 -6.95
N LYS A 3 -22.08 -17.75 -5.66
CA LYS A 3 -22.09 -16.58 -4.78
C LYS A 3 -21.16 -15.55 -5.44
N ASP A 4 -21.66 -14.36 -5.73
CA ASP A 4 -20.84 -13.26 -6.20
C ASP A 4 -19.69 -13.09 -5.20
N LYS A 5 -18.47 -13.39 -5.65
CA LYS A 5 -17.28 -13.35 -4.82
C LYS A 5 -17.01 -11.91 -4.47
N THR A 6 -17.03 -11.57 -3.20
CA THR A 6 -16.69 -10.22 -2.72
C THR A 6 -15.25 -9.88 -3.08
N LEU A 7 -15.02 -8.80 -3.79
CA LEU A 7 -13.67 -8.29 -4.06
C LEU A 7 -13.07 -7.71 -2.79
N THR A 8 -11.79 -7.96 -2.56
CA THR A 8 -11.12 -7.61 -1.30
C THR A 8 -9.85 -6.80 -1.51
N TYR A 9 -9.48 -6.01 -0.50
CA TYR A 9 -8.21 -5.30 -0.53
C TYR A 9 -7.55 -5.18 0.83
N ILE A 10 -6.23 -5.00 0.81
CA ILE A 10 -5.39 -4.60 1.95
C ILE A 10 -4.83 -3.23 1.68
N SER A 11 -4.76 -2.37 2.70
CA SER A 11 -4.25 -1.01 2.61
C SER A 11 -3.11 -0.78 3.59
N LEU A 12 -1.92 -0.49 3.07
CA LEU A 12 -0.71 -0.17 3.87
C LEU A 12 -0.44 1.33 3.84
N PHE A 13 0.06 1.88 4.96
CA PHE A 13 0.30 3.32 5.16
C PHE A 13 -0.95 4.14 4.89
N SER A 14 -2.07 3.65 5.34
CA SER A 14 -3.40 4.03 4.86
C SER A 14 -3.87 5.42 5.28
N CYS A 15 -3.11 6.15 6.10
CA CYS A 15 -3.43 7.47 6.60
C CYS A 15 -4.86 7.52 7.19
N ALA A 16 -5.68 8.52 6.86
CA ALA A 16 -7.09 8.60 7.26
C ALA A 16 -8.04 7.78 6.34
N GLY A 17 -7.51 6.96 5.44
CA GLY A 17 -8.30 6.07 4.57
C GLY A 17 -8.87 6.72 3.30
N VAL A 18 -8.58 8.00 3.06
CA VAL A 18 -9.15 8.74 1.92
C VAL A 18 -8.77 8.13 0.57
N GLY A 19 -7.50 7.72 0.41
CA GLY A 19 -7.01 7.10 -0.84
C GLY A 19 -7.72 5.80 -1.22
N CYS A 20 -8.34 5.13 -0.25
CA CYS A 20 -9.05 3.87 -0.47
C CYS A 20 -10.58 4.02 -0.56
N PHE A 21 -11.11 5.25 -0.46
CA PHE A 21 -12.56 5.47 -0.50
C PHE A 21 -13.19 4.95 -1.81
N GLY A 22 -12.46 5.05 -2.93
CA GLY A 22 -12.89 4.54 -4.22
C GLY A 22 -13.14 3.02 -4.24
N PHE A 23 -12.33 2.24 -3.51
CA PHE A 23 -12.53 0.80 -3.38
C PHE A 23 -13.86 0.47 -2.71
N LYS A 24 -14.20 1.15 -1.61
CA LYS A 24 -15.48 0.99 -0.93
C LYS A 24 -16.65 1.33 -1.85
N LYS A 25 -16.54 2.42 -2.64
CA LYS A 25 -17.56 2.80 -3.64
C LYS A 25 -17.72 1.77 -4.75
N ALA A 26 -16.63 1.08 -5.12
CA ALA A 26 -16.64 0.02 -6.12
C ALA A 26 -17.04 -1.36 -5.54
N GLY A 27 -17.47 -1.43 -4.28
CA GLY A 27 -17.95 -2.67 -3.65
C GLY A 27 -16.84 -3.59 -3.12
N PHE A 28 -15.61 -3.10 -2.97
CA PHE A 28 -14.54 -3.86 -2.33
C PHE A 28 -14.66 -3.81 -0.80
N GLU A 29 -14.34 -4.93 -0.16
CA GLU A 29 -14.22 -5.06 1.29
C GLU A 29 -12.75 -4.96 1.74
N CYS A 30 -12.50 -4.18 2.79
CA CYS A 30 -11.16 -4.04 3.37
C CYS A 30 -10.88 -5.20 4.33
N ILE A 31 -9.91 -6.05 4.00
CA ILE A 31 -9.45 -7.14 4.88
C ILE A 31 -8.71 -6.56 6.07
N ALA A 32 -7.66 -5.78 5.78
CA ALA A 32 -6.80 -5.15 6.78
C ALA A 32 -6.35 -3.78 6.31
N THR A 33 -6.20 -2.87 7.26
CA THR A 33 -5.62 -1.53 7.05
C THR A 33 -4.55 -1.29 8.09
N ASN A 34 -3.35 -0.91 7.65
CA ASN A 34 -2.24 -0.58 8.55
C ASN A 34 -1.92 0.91 8.50
N GLU A 35 -1.79 1.51 9.65
CA GLU A 35 -1.37 2.89 9.89
C GLU A 35 -0.67 2.99 11.24
N LEU A 36 0.47 3.68 11.29
CA LEU A 36 1.25 3.85 12.52
C LEU A 36 0.58 4.81 13.52
N ILE A 37 -0.18 5.79 13.02
CA ILE A 37 -0.73 6.88 13.83
C ILE A 37 -2.19 6.59 14.17
N GLU A 38 -2.45 6.28 15.43
CA GLU A 38 -3.77 5.88 15.95
C GLU A 38 -4.89 6.87 15.59
N ARG A 39 -4.67 8.18 15.75
CA ARG A 39 -5.69 9.19 15.40
C ARG A 39 -6.17 9.12 13.94
N ARG A 40 -5.29 8.69 13.02
CA ARG A 40 -5.64 8.49 11.60
C ARG A 40 -6.45 7.22 11.41
N LEU A 41 -6.06 6.17 12.12
CA LEU A 41 -6.79 4.91 12.09
C LEU A 41 -8.20 5.06 12.67
N ASN A 42 -8.37 5.88 13.72
CA ASN A 42 -9.67 6.17 14.31
C ASN A 42 -10.63 6.85 13.32
N VAL A 43 -10.14 7.67 12.39
CA VAL A 43 -10.97 8.20 11.30
C VAL A 43 -11.47 7.07 10.40
N GLN A 44 -10.63 6.08 10.12
CA GLN A 44 -11.01 4.91 9.31
C GLN A 44 -12.05 4.03 10.03
N LYS A 45 -11.89 3.84 11.36
CA LYS A 45 -12.86 3.15 12.20
C LYS A 45 -14.22 3.85 12.18
N TYR A 46 -14.22 5.16 12.38
CA TYR A 46 -15.45 5.96 12.33
C TYR A 46 -16.19 5.81 10.98
N ASN A 47 -15.45 5.66 9.89
CA ASN A 47 -16.00 5.45 8.54
C ASN A 47 -16.27 3.97 8.20
N ASN A 48 -16.16 3.05 9.16
CA ASN A 48 -16.40 1.62 8.98
C ASN A 48 -15.66 1.07 7.74
N LYS A 49 -14.34 1.28 7.68
CA LYS A 49 -13.53 0.86 6.53
C LYS A 49 -13.37 -0.65 6.48
N CYS A 50 -12.99 -1.29 7.60
CA CYS A 50 -12.89 -2.74 7.71
C CYS A 50 -14.16 -3.33 8.31
N ARG A 51 -14.50 -4.53 7.87
CA ARG A 51 -15.63 -5.29 8.41
C ARG A 51 -15.40 -5.73 9.85
N PHE A 52 -14.17 -6.09 10.20
CA PHE A 52 -13.78 -6.56 11.52
C PHE A 52 -12.88 -5.57 12.23
N GLU A 53 -13.03 -5.45 13.55
CA GLU A 53 -12.21 -4.54 14.36
C GLU A 53 -10.73 -4.94 14.33
N SER A 54 -10.41 -6.22 14.26
CA SER A 54 -9.05 -6.77 14.14
C SER A 54 -8.35 -6.40 12.82
N GLY A 55 -9.10 -5.99 11.80
CA GLY A 55 -8.55 -5.48 10.54
C GLY A 55 -7.93 -4.08 10.64
N TYR A 56 -8.15 -3.35 11.76
CA TYR A 56 -7.52 -2.05 12.00
C TYR A 56 -6.22 -2.23 12.78
N ILE A 57 -5.09 -2.20 12.11
CA ILE A 57 -3.77 -2.50 12.66
C ILE A 57 -2.98 -1.19 12.86
N CYS A 58 -2.85 -0.78 14.14
CA CYS A 58 -2.14 0.43 14.55
C CYS A 58 -0.71 0.09 15.01
N ASP A 59 0.14 -0.26 14.08
CA ASP A 59 1.50 -0.75 14.40
C ASP A 59 2.50 -0.44 13.29
N ASP A 60 3.78 -0.57 13.62
CA ASP A 60 4.87 -0.43 12.66
C ASP A 60 4.92 -1.64 11.71
N ILE A 61 4.78 -1.39 10.41
CA ILE A 61 4.75 -2.41 9.37
C ILE A 61 6.08 -3.18 9.23
N THR A 62 7.18 -2.65 9.75
CA THR A 62 8.49 -3.30 9.68
C THR A 62 8.58 -4.51 10.60
N THR A 63 7.72 -4.62 11.61
CA THR A 63 7.74 -5.71 12.58
C THR A 63 7.03 -6.97 12.08
N ASP A 64 7.54 -8.13 12.44
CA ASP A 64 6.90 -9.41 12.11
C ASP A 64 5.55 -9.57 12.82
N GLU A 65 5.39 -8.98 14.01
CA GLU A 65 4.11 -8.99 14.72
C GLU A 65 3.01 -8.32 13.90
N THR A 66 3.28 -7.15 13.33
CA THR A 66 2.33 -6.43 12.47
C THR A 66 1.97 -7.22 11.23
N LYS A 67 2.99 -7.81 10.57
CA LYS A 67 2.77 -8.67 9.39
C LYS A 67 1.91 -9.89 9.74
N ASN A 68 2.15 -10.51 10.89
CA ASN A 68 1.36 -11.65 11.36
C ASN A 68 -0.10 -11.26 11.65
N LYS A 69 -0.40 -10.04 12.14
CA LYS A 69 -1.78 -9.55 12.28
C LYS A 69 -2.47 -9.47 10.92
N ILE A 70 -1.78 -8.99 9.88
CA ILE A 70 -2.31 -8.96 8.51
C ILE A 70 -2.61 -10.38 8.00
N PHE A 71 -1.70 -11.33 8.20
CA PHE A 71 -1.91 -12.72 7.75
C PHE A 71 -3.08 -13.40 8.48
N LYS A 72 -3.25 -13.15 9.77
CA LYS A 72 -4.42 -13.65 10.54
C LYS A 72 -5.73 -13.14 9.95
N GLU A 73 -5.80 -11.87 9.53
CA GLU A 73 -7.00 -11.35 8.88
C GLU A 73 -7.22 -11.99 7.50
N ILE A 74 -6.16 -12.22 6.72
CA ILE A 74 -6.27 -12.93 5.44
C ILE A 74 -6.84 -14.34 5.66
N ASP A 75 -6.33 -15.08 6.65
CA ASP A 75 -6.80 -16.44 6.96
C ASP A 75 -8.26 -16.44 7.42
N ARG A 76 -8.65 -15.47 8.25
CA ARG A 76 -10.05 -15.28 8.63
C ARG A 76 -10.97 -15.06 7.41
N TRP A 77 -10.52 -14.27 6.43
CA TRP A 77 -11.30 -14.04 5.21
C TRP A 77 -11.34 -15.28 4.30
N LYS A 78 -10.31 -16.11 4.30
CA LYS A 78 -10.33 -17.43 3.62
C LYS A 78 -11.40 -18.35 4.22
N GLU A 79 -11.53 -18.38 5.55
CA GLU A 79 -12.59 -19.14 6.23
C GLU A 79 -13.99 -18.66 5.85
N LEU A 80 -14.14 -17.38 5.47
CA LEU A 80 -15.38 -16.80 4.95
C LEU A 80 -15.61 -17.02 3.46
N GLY A 81 -14.71 -17.76 2.79
CA GLY A 81 -14.82 -18.13 1.38
C GLY A 81 -14.08 -17.20 0.41
N ASN A 82 -13.20 -16.33 0.91
CA ASN A 82 -12.35 -15.48 0.07
C ASN A 82 -10.93 -16.07 -0.02
N ASP A 83 -10.65 -16.87 -1.02
CA ASP A 83 -9.42 -17.66 -1.16
C ASP A 83 -8.17 -16.80 -1.36
N ARG A 84 -8.33 -15.53 -1.74
CA ARG A 84 -7.21 -14.64 -2.05
C ARG A 84 -7.57 -13.18 -1.82
N VAL A 85 -6.52 -12.36 -1.70
CA VAL A 85 -6.61 -10.90 -1.71
C VAL A 85 -6.64 -10.43 -3.17
N ASP A 86 -7.61 -9.58 -3.53
CA ASP A 86 -7.67 -9.06 -4.90
C ASP A 86 -6.70 -7.89 -5.11
N VAL A 87 -6.63 -6.94 -4.18
CA VAL A 87 -5.74 -5.78 -4.29
C VAL A 87 -4.94 -5.57 -3.00
N LEU A 88 -3.64 -5.31 -3.13
CA LEU A 88 -2.82 -4.72 -2.08
C LEU A 88 -2.41 -3.32 -2.52
N ILE A 89 -2.88 -2.29 -1.81
CA ILE A 89 -2.48 -0.91 -2.05
C ILE A 89 -1.53 -0.43 -0.97
N ALA A 90 -0.41 0.16 -1.36
CA ALA A 90 0.55 0.77 -0.46
C ALA A 90 0.81 2.23 -0.85
N THR A 91 0.72 3.12 0.14
CA THR A 91 1.02 4.54 -0.02
C THR A 91 2.13 4.97 0.95
N PRO A 92 3.35 4.40 0.80
CA PRO A 92 4.44 4.66 1.73
C PRO A 92 4.79 6.14 1.79
N PRO A 93 5.28 6.65 2.93
CA PRO A 93 5.59 8.07 3.09
C PRO A 93 6.66 8.51 2.10
N CYS A 94 6.42 9.66 1.46
CA CYS A 94 7.31 10.27 0.46
C CYS A 94 8.24 11.35 1.03
N GLN A 95 8.56 11.28 2.32
CA GLN A 95 9.45 12.26 2.96
C GLN A 95 10.85 12.12 2.38
N GLY A 96 11.38 13.21 1.79
CA GLY A 96 12.66 13.21 1.06
C GLY A 96 12.55 13.00 -0.45
N MET A 97 11.39 12.60 -0.98
CA MET A 97 11.16 12.47 -2.42
C MET A 97 10.79 13.80 -3.10
N SER A 98 10.65 14.90 -2.33
CA SER A 98 10.34 16.22 -2.89
C SER A 98 11.58 16.83 -3.54
N VAL A 99 11.41 17.31 -4.76
CA VAL A 99 12.46 17.98 -5.56
C VAL A 99 13.07 19.21 -4.86
N ALA A 100 12.37 19.75 -3.84
CA ALA A 100 12.78 20.93 -3.10
C ALA A 100 13.86 20.66 -2.02
N ASN A 101 14.19 19.42 -1.72
CA ASN A 101 15.11 19.09 -0.64
C ASN A 101 16.46 18.57 -1.20
N HIS A 102 17.41 19.48 -1.41
CA HIS A 102 18.77 19.16 -1.92
C HIS A 102 19.70 18.52 -0.87
N LYS A 103 19.26 18.36 0.39
CA LYS A 103 20.02 17.71 1.46
C LYS A 103 19.42 16.35 1.77
N LYS A 104 19.80 15.33 1.01
CA LYS A 104 19.46 13.93 1.31
C LYS A 104 20.21 13.51 2.59
N ALA A 105 19.49 13.44 3.71
CA ALA A 105 20.02 12.85 4.94
C ALA A 105 19.89 11.31 4.85
N GLU A 106 20.81 10.58 5.50
CA GLU A 106 20.77 9.11 5.60
C GLU A 106 19.41 8.57 6.08
N ASN A 107 18.76 9.32 6.97
CA ASN A 107 17.40 9.04 7.46
C ASN A 107 16.31 8.98 6.34
N GLU A 108 16.52 9.60 5.19
CA GLU A 108 15.57 9.58 4.07
C GLU A 108 15.66 8.28 3.29
N ILE A 109 16.86 7.73 3.10
CA ILE A 109 17.08 6.43 2.46
C ILE A 109 16.41 5.33 3.28
N VAL A 110 16.56 5.37 4.61
CA VAL A 110 15.92 4.43 5.55
C VAL A 110 14.39 4.51 5.46
N ARG A 111 13.81 5.71 5.37
CA ARG A 111 12.35 5.88 5.22
C ARG A 111 11.84 5.39 3.87
N ASN A 112 12.61 5.56 2.82
CA ASN A 112 12.26 5.05 1.49
C ASN A 112 12.27 3.52 1.46
N SER A 113 13.00 2.87 2.36
CA SER A 113 13.01 1.41 2.51
C SER A 113 11.68 0.82 3.00
N LEU A 114 10.72 1.64 3.48
CA LEU A 114 9.34 1.18 3.73
C LEU A 114 8.63 0.69 2.46
N VAL A 115 9.10 1.08 1.29
CA VAL A 115 8.66 0.49 0.02
C VAL A 115 9.05 -0.97 -0.06
N VAL A 116 10.25 -1.33 0.39
CA VAL A 116 10.76 -2.71 0.39
C VAL A 116 9.90 -3.60 1.29
N GLU A 117 9.44 -3.09 2.43
CA GLU A 117 8.49 -3.82 3.28
C GLU A 117 7.15 -4.09 2.56
N SER A 118 6.70 -3.13 1.74
CA SER A 118 5.51 -3.35 0.90
C SER A 118 5.76 -4.39 -0.18
N VAL A 119 6.93 -4.39 -0.80
CA VAL A 119 7.33 -5.39 -1.81
C VAL A 119 7.35 -6.78 -1.20
N HIS A 120 7.98 -6.95 -0.02
CA HIS A 120 7.99 -8.22 0.71
C HIS A 120 6.57 -8.71 1.06
N LEU A 121 5.68 -7.80 1.47
CA LEU A 121 4.28 -8.16 1.74
C LEU A 121 3.55 -8.56 0.45
N ILE A 122 3.77 -7.87 -0.66
CA ILE A 122 3.19 -8.25 -1.96
C ILE A 122 3.64 -9.65 -2.37
N GLN A 123 4.94 -9.98 -2.20
CA GLN A 123 5.47 -11.31 -2.51
C GLN A 123 4.80 -12.41 -1.66
N LYS A 124 4.63 -12.16 -0.34
CA LYS A 124 4.06 -13.13 0.61
C LYS A 124 2.55 -13.27 0.48
N VAL A 125 1.81 -12.17 0.33
CA VAL A 125 0.35 -12.15 0.18
C VAL A 125 -0.07 -12.63 -1.19
N ALA A 126 0.75 -12.40 -2.22
CA ALA A 126 0.48 -12.72 -3.62
C ALA A 126 -0.93 -12.26 -4.09
N PRO A 127 -1.27 -10.95 -3.93
CA PRO A 127 -2.56 -10.44 -4.36
C PRO A 127 -2.71 -10.55 -5.88
N ARG A 128 -3.96 -10.47 -6.40
CA ARG A 128 -4.16 -10.42 -7.87
C ARG A 128 -3.54 -9.19 -8.51
N PHE A 129 -3.65 -8.05 -7.81
CA PHE A 129 -3.11 -6.76 -8.23
C PHE A 129 -2.43 -6.09 -7.05
N PHE A 130 -1.38 -5.34 -7.33
CA PHE A 130 -0.83 -4.40 -6.36
C PHE A 130 -0.85 -2.97 -6.94
N ILE A 131 -0.89 -1.98 -6.04
CA ILE A 131 -0.88 -0.57 -6.39
C ILE A 131 0.07 0.15 -5.44
N PHE A 132 1.02 0.89 -5.99
CA PHE A 132 1.73 1.93 -5.29
C PHE A 132 1.17 3.29 -5.72
N GLU A 133 0.81 4.14 -4.76
CA GLU A 133 0.47 5.56 -5.00
C GLU A 133 1.49 6.44 -4.33
N ASN A 134 2.06 7.39 -5.07
CA ASN A 134 3.07 8.28 -4.53
C ASN A 134 3.24 9.55 -5.39
N VAL A 135 4.24 10.38 -5.06
CA VAL A 135 4.64 11.54 -5.87
C VAL A 135 5.28 11.11 -7.20
N ALA A 136 5.26 11.98 -8.20
CA ALA A 136 5.77 11.68 -9.55
C ALA A 136 7.25 11.22 -9.59
N ALA A 137 8.06 11.61 -8.59
CA ALA A 137 9.47 11.22 -8.50
C ALA A 137 9.68 9.80 -7.92
N PHE A 138 8.64 9.14 -7.43
CA PHE A 138 8.69 7.88 -6.66
C PHE A 138 9.61 6.84 -7.29
N MET A 139 9.37 6.47 -8.53
CA MET A 139 10.13 5.42 -9.22
C MET A 139 11.63 5.71 -9.40
N LYS A 140 12.02 6.99 -9.35
CA LYS A 140 13.41 7.45 -9.51
C LYS A 140 14.10 7.74 -8.18
N THR A 141 13.40 7.62 -7.06
CA THR A 141 13.94 7.89 -5.72
C THR A 141 14.74 6.70 -5.23
N GLY A 142 15.87 6.96 -4.57
CA GLY A 142 16.71 5.89 -3.98
C GLY A 142 16.08 5.29 -2.72
N CYS A 143 16.21 3.99 -2.56
CA CYS A 143 15.92 3.23 -1.33
C CYS A 143 17.01 2.18 -1.09
N THR A 144 17.09 1.65 0.12
CA THR A 144 17.91 0.47 0.40
C THR A 144 17.16 -0.77 -0.06
N ALA A 145 17.70 -1.45 -1.05
CA ALA A 145 17.16 -2.71 -1.58
C ALA A 145 17.33 -3.87 -0.60
N PRO A 146 16.67 -5.04 -0.83
CA PRO A 146 16.83 -6.22 0.03
C PRO A 146 18.26 -6.71 0.18
N ASP A 147 19.12 -6.51 -0.82
CA ASP A 147 20.54 -6.86 -0.84
C ASP A 147 21.43 -5.84 -0.09
N GLY A 148 20.85 -4.80 0.51
CA GLY A 148 21.55 -3.74 1.22
C GLY A 148 22.13 -2.63 0.33
N THR A 149 22.02 -2.75 -0.98
CA THR A 149 22.49 -1.71 -1.92
C THR A 149 21.49 -0.58 -2.07
N VAL A 150 21.94 0.60 -2.48
CA VAL A 150 21.05 1.72 -2.79
C VAL A 150 20.68 1.66 -4.27
N LYS A 151 19.39 1.42 -4.55
CA LYS A 151 18.81 1.37 -5.90
C LYS A 151 17.67 2.34 -6.04
N ALA A 152 17.25 2.64 -7.28
CA ALA A 152 15.98 3.33 -7.48
C ALA A 152 14.81 2.42 -7.08
N ILE A 153 13.75 3.00 -6.49
CA ILE A 153 12.54 2.25 -6.11
C ILE A 153 11.97 1.49 -7.31
N GLY A 154 11.99 2.10 -8.51
CA GLY A 154 11.54 1.46 -9.73
C GLY A 154 12.30 0.16 -10.01
N ASP A 155 13.63 0.19 -9.90
CA ASP A 155 14.47 -0.98 -10.15
C ASP A 155 14.13 -2.09 -9.14
N VAL A 156 14.03 -1.77 -7.84
CA VAL A 156 13.63 -2.74 -6.81
C VAL A 156 12.25 -3.35 -7.10
N VAL A 157 11.26 -2.53 -7.45
CA VAL A 157 9.90 -3.01 -7.76
C VAL A 157 9.92 -3.95 -8.97
N TYR A 158 10.67 -3.62 -10.03
CA TYR A 158 10.79 -4.49 -11.20
C TYR A 158 11.58 -5.76 -10.90
N GLU A 159 12.73 -5.68 -10.24
CA GLU A 159 13.54 -6.84 -9.89
C GLU A 159 12.79 -7.86 -9.03
N GLU A 160 12.02 -7.37 -8.05
CA GLU A 160 11.37 -8.22 -7.05
C GLU A 160 9.99 -8.75 -7.48
N LEU A 161 9.29 -8.08 -8.40
CA LEU A 161 7.90 -8.40 -8.70
C LEU A 161 7.61 -8.78 -10.16
N SER A 162 8.52 -8.53 -11.11
CA SER A 162 8.27 -8.77 -12.54
C SER A 162 8.08 -10.24 -12.92
N ASP A 163 8.59 -11.17 -12.13
CA ASP A 163 8.40 -12.60 -12.35
C ASP A 163 6.93 -13.03 -12.19
N LYS A 164 6.17 -12.29 -11.38
CA LYS A 164 4.77 -12.63 -11.06
C LYS A 164 3.76 -11.62 -11.60
N TYR A 165 4.19 -10.39 -11.91
CA TYR A 165 3.31 -9.30 -12.28
C TYR A 165 3.78 -8.56 -13.53
N ILE A 166 2.84 -8.16 -14.35
CA ILE A 166 3.08 -7.14 -15.38
C ILE A 166 2.97 -5.78 -14.70
N ILE A 167 4.08 -5.05 -14.65
CA ILE A 167 4.19 -3.78 -13.93
C ILE A 167 4.00 -2.62 -14.92
N VAL A 168 3.07 -1.72 -14.61
CA VAL A 168 2.81 -0.51 -15.38
C VAL A 168 2.94 0.69 -14.45
N SER A 169 3.85 1.62 -14.78
CA SER A 169 3.99 2.89 -14.06
C SER A 169 3.52 4.04 -14.94
N ARG A 170 2.69 4.92 -14.36
CA ARG A 170 2.19 6.12 -15.04
C ARG A 170 2.10 7.29 -14.09
N ILE A 171 2.36 8.49 -14.60
CA ILE A 171 2.08 9.74 -13.89
C ILE A 171 0.68 10.18 -14.29
N LEU A 172 -0.23 10.27 -13.31
CA LEU A 172 -1.61 10.69 -13.50
C LEU A 172 -1.80 12.11 -12.98
N ASN A 173 -2.47 12.94 -13.78
CA ASN A 173 -2.97 14.24 -13.33
C ASN A 173 -4.46 14.10 -12.99
N PHE A 174 -4.85 14.40 -11.75
CA PHE A 174 -6.21 14.19 -11.28
C PHE A 174 -7.25 15.02 -12.03
N LYS A 175 -6.85 16.17 -12.60
CA LYS A 175 -7.73 16.97 -13.46
C LYS A 175 -8.29 16.16 -14.63
N ASN A 176 -7.50 15.26 -15.20
CA ASN A 176 -7.92 14.42 -16.33
C ASN A 176 -8.97 13.35 -15.95
N TYR A 177 -9.26 13.22 -14.66
CA TYR A 177 -10.21 12.25 -14.09
C TYR A 177 -11.36 12.94 -13.33
N GLY A 178 -11.69 14.19 -13.70
CA GLY A 178 -12.83 14.93 -13.15
C GLY A 178 -12.57 15.60 -11.80
N SER A 179 -11.32 15.64 -11.32
CA SER A 179 -10.97 16.39 -10.11
C SER A 179 -10.71 17.87 -10.43
N ASN A 180 -11.09 18.76 -9.50
CA ASN A 180 -10.74 20.19 -9.57
C ASN A 180 -9.26 20.46 -9.23
N SER A 181 -8.48 19.41 -8.93
CA SER A 181 -7.07 19.50 -8.57
C SER A 181 -6.16 19.11 -9.73
N SER A 182 -5.14 19.91 -9.99
CA SER A 182 -4.04 19.58 -10.92
C SER A 182 -2.95 18.70 -10.29
N ARG A 183 -3.25 18.05 -9.15
CA ARG A 183 -2.32 17.17 -8.44
C ARG A 183 -1.89 16.01 -9.33
N THR A 184 -0.57 15.78 -9.41
CA THR A 184 0.01 14.63 -10.11
C THR A 184 0.49 13.58 -9.13
N ARG A 185 0.30 12.31 -9.50
CA ARG A 185 0.76 11.13 -8.76
C ARG A 185 1.22 10.03 -9.71
N THR A 186 2.13 9.20 -9.19
CA THR A 186 2.51 7.94 -9.82
C THR A 186 1.85 6.81 -9.08
#